data_0671f29e69b0f8b3fabd01fe3c6c9d0d
#
_entry.id   0671f29e69b0f8b3fabd01fe3c6c9d0d
#
_cell.length_a   1.000
_cell.length_b   1.000
_cell.length_c   1.000
_cell.angle_alpha   90.00
_cell.angle_beta   90.00
_cell.angle_gamma   90.00
#
_symmetry.space_group_name_H-M   'P 1'
#
loop_
_entity.id
_entity.type
_entity.pdbx_description
1 polymer ?
#
loop_
_entity_poly.entity_id
_entity_poly.type
_entity_poly.pdbx_seq_one_letter_code
_entity_poly.pdbx_strand_id
1 'polypeptide(L)'
;MANFLDIKTIESRDLKKIIQTALELKKSRSGLTKGAFDSDRALDGHIVALIFEKPSTRTRVSFDVGVRQMGGQTIVLSGNDMQLGHGETIADTARVLSRYVDLIMLRTYEEATLHEMAQFAEVPVINGLTNFSHPCQIMADIMTYEEHRGSIKGKKIVWSGDGNNVFNSFAQAAEKFDFNLTFTGPETLKPDSKVIERAQQNGTKISIEHNPILAIKDADLVVTDTWISMHDLQSARERRHNQLRPYQVNKELLSHAKSNALFMHCLPAHRDEEATSEVMDGKHSVIFDEAENRLHIQKAIMRWCLEK
;
A
#
# COMPACT_ATOMS: atom_id res chain seq x y z
N MET A 1 14.37 5.90 17.07
CA MET A 1 13.91 6.01 15.66
C MET A 1 13.32 4.67 15.20
N ALA A 2 12.20 4.70 14.55
CA ALA A 2 11.49 3.47 14.15
C ALA A 2 11.39 3.33 12.64
N ASN A 3 11.61 2.11 12.14
CA ASN A 3 11.41 1.76 10.74
C ASN A 3 9.94 1.45 10.46
N PHE A 4 9.47 1.74 9.23
CA PHE A 4 8.16 1.32 8.74
C PHE A 4 8.34 0.34 7.56
N LEU A 5 8.71 -0.91 7.89
CA LEU A 5 9.02 -1.94 6.88
C LEU A 5 7.80 -2.77 6.52
N ASP A 6 6.93 -3.05 7.51
CA ASP A 6 5.80 -3.94 7.34
C ASP A 6 4.75 -3.69 8.43
N ILE A 7 3.46 -3.88 8.12
CA ILE A 7 2.35 -3.64 9.08
C ILE A 7 2.46 -4.60 10.28
N LYS A 8 2.85 -5.85 10.04
CA LYS A 8 2.92 -6.90 11.08
C LYS A 8 3.84 -6.54 12.25
N THR A 9 4.87 -5.73 12.02
CA THR A 9 5.88 -5.38 13.04
C THR A 9 5.51 -4.17 13.88
N ILE A 10 4.46 -3.45 13.50
CA ILE A 10 4.01 -2.23 14.18
C ILE A 10 2.85 -2.56 15.12
N GLU A 11 2.83 -1.96 16.28
CA GLU A 11 1.74 -2.11 17.25
C GLU A 11 0.43 -1.51 16.70
N SER A 12 -0.70 -2.19 16.93
CA SER A 12 -2.02 -1.75 16.45
C SER A 12 -2.37 -0.33 16.91
N ARG A 13 -1.92 0.07 18.10
CA ARG A 13 -2.12 1.43 18.62
C ARG A 13 -1.38 2.47 17.78
N ASP A 14 -0.15 2.18 17.38
CA ASP A 14 0.67 3.09 16.59
C ASP A 14 0.12 3.21 15.15
N LEU A 15 -0.30 2.10 14.54
CA LEU A 15 -0.96 2.10 13.23
C LEU A 15 -2.25 2.97 13.24
N LYS A 16 -3.07 2.84 14.27
CA LYS A 16 -4.28 3.67 14.44
C LYS A 16 -3.93 5.15 14.65
N LYS A 17 -2.88 5.44 15.42
CA LYS A 17 -2.37 6.81 15.59
C LYS A 17 -1.91 7.41 14.27
N ILE A 18 -1.21 6.63 13.43
CA ILE A 18 -0.78 7.06 12.09
C ILE A 18 -2.00 7.43 11.23
N ILE A 19 -3.05 6.61 11.21
CA ILE A 19 -4.28 6.91 10.45
C ILE A 19 -4.94 8.19 10.97
N GLN A 20 -5.09 8.33 12.30
CA GLN A 20 -5.68 9.53 12.90
C GLN A 20 -4.88 10.79 12.54
N THR A 21 -3.55 10.73 12.64
CA THR A 21 -2.67 11.83 12.23
C THR A 21 -2.84 12.18 10.75
N ALA A 22 -2.97 11.16 9.89
CA ALA A 22 -3.17 11.38 8.45
C ALA A 22 -4.50 12.09 8.14
N LEU A 23 -5.59 11.70 8.82
CA LEU A 23 -6.91 12.34 8.71
C LEU A 23 -6.85 13.80 9.17
N GLU A 24 -6.15 14.09 10.27
CA GLU A 24 -5.93 15.45 10.77
C GLU A 24 -5.13 16.30 9.79
N LEU A 25 -4.03 15.76 9.26
CA LEU A 25 -3.22 16.41 8.22
C LEU A 25 -4.03 16.68 6.95
N LYS A 26 -4.86 15.74 6.49
CA LYS A 26 -5.75 15.95 5.34
C LYS A 26 -6.75 17.08 5.62
N LYS A 27 -7.40 17.03 6.77
CA LYS A 27 -8.39 18.03 7.19
C LYS A 27 -7.80 19.44 7.29
N SER A 28 -6.58 19.58 7.87
CA SER A 28 -5.90 20.87 8.02
C SER A 28 -5.53 21.54 6.69
N ARG A 29 -5.50 20.75 5.61
CA ARG A 29 -5.20 21.26 4.26
C ARG A 29 -6.43 21.72 3.46
N SER A 30 -7.62 21.68 4.05
CA SER A 30 -8.82 22.17 3.38
C SER A 30 -8.67 23.64 2.96
N GLY A 31 -8.87 23.92 1.67
CA GLY A 31 -8.71 25.27 1.11
C GLY A 31 -7.28 25.72 0.82
N LEU A 32 -6.26 24.93 1.15
CA LEU A 32 -4.87 25.24 0.81
C LEU A 32 -4.52 24.80 -0.62
N THR A 33 -3.60 25.53 -1.25
CA THR A 33 -2.99 25.08 -2.51
C THR A 33 -2.12 23.86 -2.30
N LYS A 34 -1.90 23.06 -3.35
CA LYS A 34 -1.10 21.81 -3.25
C LYS A 34 0.34 22.04 -2.79
N GLY A 35 0.93 23.19 -3.13
CA GLY A 35 2.29 23.56 -2.72
C GLY A 35 2.40 24.30 -1.39
N ALA A 36 1.29 24.63 -0.72
CA ALA A 36 1.35 25.30 0.58
C ALA A 36 1.96 24.38 1.64
N PHE A 37 2.71 24.96 2.58
CA PHE A 37 3.25 24.22 3.73
C PHE A 37 2.13 23.85 4.71
N ASP A 38 2.33 22.73 5.41
CA ASP A 38 1.55 22.42 6.60
C ASP A 38 1.88 23.41 7.74
N SER A 39 0.95 23.61 8.64
CA SER A 39 1.11 24.59 9.71
C SER A 39 2.24 24.27 10.68
N ASP A 40 2.51 22.98 10.92
CA ASP A 40 3.55 22.52 11.87
C ASP A 40 4.92 22.26 11.22
N ARG A 41 4.97 22.19 9.85
CA ARG A 41 6.19 21.97 9.10
C ARG A 41 7.09 20.87 9.71
N ALA A 42 6.50 19.72 10.02
CA ALA A 42 7.11 18.65 10.81
C ALA A 42 8.45 18.10 10.27
N LEU A 43 8.81 18.38 9.02
CA LEU A 43 10.08 18.01 8.38
C LEU A 43 10.97 19.24 8.07
N ASP A 44 10.73 20.38 8.70
CA ASP A 44 11.56 21.56 8.47
C ASP A 44 13.04 21.24 8.81
N GLY A 45 13.93 21.52 7.87
CA GLY A 45 15.35 21.19 7.99
C GLY A 45 15.74 19.74 7.75
N HIS A 46 14.78 18.82 7.48
CA HIS A 46 15.08 17.41 7.18
C HIS A 46 15.23 17.13 5.69
N ILE A 47 16.10 16.17 5.36
CA ILE A 47 16.33 15.65 4.02
C ILE A 47 15.88 14.19 3.96
N VAL A 48 15.05 13.85 2.98
CA VAL A 48 14.52 12.49 2.76
C VAL A 48 15.07 11.92 1.45
N ALA A 49 15.75 10.78 1.52
CA ALA A 49 16.14 10.02 0.33
C ALA A 49 14.97 9.17 -0.15
N LEU A 50 14.59 9.33 -1.41
CA LEU A 50 13.57 8.52 -2.09
C LEU A 50 14.25 7.62 -3.12
N ILE A 51 14.42 6.34 -2.81
CA ILE A 51 15.17 5.37 -3.61
C ILE A 51 14.20 4.46 -4.38
N PHE A 52 14.37 4.38 -5.70
CA PHE A 52 13.51 3.62 -6.60
C PHE A 52 14.31 2.66 -7.47
N GLU A 53 14.29 1.38 -7.20
CA GLU A 53 14.74 0.34 -8.13
C GLU A 53 13.66 -0.03 -9.15
N LYS A 54 12.39 0.23 -8.81
CA LYS A 54 11.21 0.04 -9.68
C LYS A 54 10.59 1.39 -10.04
N PRO A 55 10.20 1.61 -11.29
CA PRO A 55 9.46 2.80 -11.69
C PRO A 55 8.18 2.99 -10.86
N SER A 56 7.90 4.21 -10.46
CA SER A 56 6.67 4.54 -9.74
C SER A 56 6.35 6.03 -9.80
N THR A 57 5.30 6.39 -10.51
CA THR A 57 4.82 7.78 -10.58
C THR A 57 4.14 8.18 -9.26
N ARG A 58 3.16 7.40 -8.81
CA ARG A 58 2.36 7.73 -7.62
C ARG A 58 3.19 7.80 -6.35
N THR A 59 3.98 6.78 -6.06
CA THR A 59 4.83 6.75 -4.86
C THR A 59 5.85 7.90 -4.87
N ARG A 60 6.47 8.16 -6.04
CA ARG A 60 7.44 9.25 -6.17
C ARG A 60 6.79 10.60 -5.89
N VAL A 61 5.68 10.90 -6.56
CA VAL A 61 5.00 12.20 -6.42
C VAL A 61 4.42 12.38 -5.03
N SER A 62 3.76 11.35 -4.45
CA SER A 62 3.13 11.48 -3.14
C SER A 62 4.15 11.67 -2.00
N PHE A 63 5.29 10.96 -2.02
CA PHE A 63 6.34 11.21 -1.03
C PHE A 63 7.01 12.57 -1.23
N ASP A 64 7.40 12.93 -2.46
CA ASP A 64 8.06 14.21 -2.74
C ASP A 64 7.17 15.40 -2.35
N VAL A 65 5.92 15.39 -2.76
CA VAL A 65 4.95 16.43 -2.37
C VAL A 65 4.72 16.42 -0.86
N GLY A 66 4.59 15.24 -0.24
CA GLY A 66 4.41 15.11 1.20
C GLY A 66 5.55 15.72 2.02
N VAL A 67 6.79 15.42 1.64
CA VAL A 67 7.99 15.99 2.28
C VAL A 67 8.01 17.50 2.14
N ARG A 68 7.78 18.03 0.92
CA ARG A 68 7.75 19.49 0.67
C ARG A 68 6.65 20.18 1.45
N GLN A 69 5.45 19.61 1.53
CA GLN A 69 4.37 20.17 2.34
C GLN A 69 4.72 20.25 3.82
N MET A 70 5.48 19.29 4.34
CA MET A 70 5.97 19.29 5.72
C MET A 70 7.25 20.13 5.94
N GLY A 71 7.73 20.87 4.93
CA GLY A 71 8.88 21.77 5.03
C GLY A 71 10.23 21.11 4.74
N GLY A 72 10.27 19.80 4.45
CA GLY A 72 11.51 19.07 4.16
C GLY A 72 11.96 19.16 2.71
N GLN A 73 13.09 18.53 2.44
CA GLN A 73 13.70 18.41 1.11
C GLN A 73 13.81 16.94 0.70
N THR A 74 13.79 16.67 -0.61
CA THR A 74 13.92 15.32 -1.15
C THR A 74 15.14 15.18 -2.05
N ILE A 75 15.80 14.03 -1.94
CA ILE A 75 16.77 13.55 -2.94
C ILE A 75 16.16 12.29 -3.55
N VAL A 76 15.90 12.34 -4.86
CA VAL A 76 15.33 11.19 -5.57
C VAL A 76 16.44 10.46 -6.30
N LEU A 77 16.61 9.18 -5.98
CA LEU A 77 17.62 8.30 -6.56
C LEU A 77 16.91 7.16 -7.32
N SER A 78 17.29 6.94 -8.58
CA SER A 78 16.82 5.80 -9.36
C SER A 78 17.85 4.68 -9.37
N GLY A 79 17.41 3.42 -9.53
CA GLY A 79 18.33 2.28 -9.58
C GLY A 79 19.39 2.41 -10.68
N ASN A 80 19.09 3.13 -11.78
CA ASN A 80 20.05 3.39 -12.85
C ASN A 80 21.10 4.44 -12.47
N ASP A 81 20.82 5.31 -11.50
CA ASP A 81 21.71 6.37 -11.04
C ASP A 81 22.55 5.93 -9.82
N MET A 82 22.23 4.77 -9.26
CA MET A 82 22.88 4.23 -8.07
C MET A 82 23.77 3.03 -8.42
N GLN A 83 24.84 2.89 -7.68
CA GLN A 83 25.68 1.68 -7.74
C GLN A 83 25.18 0.53 -6.86
N LEU A 84 23.93 0.59 -6.38
CA LEU A 84 23.28 -0.46 -5.60
C LEU A 84 23.36 -1.80 -6.35
N GLY A 85 24.13 -2.75 -5.79
CA GLY A 85 24.35 -4.05 -6.42
C GLY A 85 25.33 -4.06 -7.60
N HIS A 86 25.92 -2.93 -7.98
CA HIS A 86 26.92 -2.79 -9.03
C HIS A 86 28.31 -2.41 -8.49
N GLY A 87 28.70 -3.02 -7.36
CA GLY A 87 30.03 -2.84 -6.76
C GLY A 87 29.99 -2.24 -5.35
N GLU A 88 28.94 -1.52 -4.95
CA GLU A 88 28.71 -1.09 -3.57
C GLU A 88 27.70 -1.99 -2.88
N THR A 89 27.97 -2.37 -1.62
CA THR A 89 27.03 -3.17 -0.82
C THR A 89 25.87 -2.31 -0.33
N ILE A 90 24.70 -2.94 -0.11
CA ILE A 90 23.55 -2.25 0.48
C ILE A 90 23.90 -1.70 1.87
N ALA A 91 24.68 -2.45 2.64
CA ALA A 91 25.16 -2.04 3.96
C ALA A 91 26.01 -0.75 3.90
N ASP A 92 26.91 -0.63 2.93
CA ASP A 92 27.75 0.57 2.80
C ASP A 92 26.94 1.76 2.29
N THR A 93 26.06 1.56 1.31
CA THR A 93 25.10 2.59 0.87
C THR A 93 24.23 3.09 2.03
N ALA A 94 23.73 2.19 2.89
CA ALA A 94 22.93 2.57 4.05
C ALA A 94 23.72 3.45 5.03
N ARG A 95 24.97 3.08 5.35
CA ARG A 95 25.85 3.86 6.24
C ARG A 95 26.18 5.23 5.66
N VAL A 96 26.50 5.30 4.36
CA VAL A 96 26.83 6.56 3.68
C VAL A 96 25.62 7.49 3.65
N LEU A 97 24.45 6.98 3.20
CA LEU A 97 23.24 7.80 3.13
C LEU A 97 22.81 8.31 4.52
N SER A 98 22.99 7.51 5.57
CA SER A 98 22.67 7.93 6.93
C SER A 98 23.51 9.13 7.44
N ARG A 99 24.60 9.48 6.74
CA ARG A 99 25.39 10.68 7.03
C ARG A 99 24.91 11.94 6.29
N TYR A 100 23.99 11.76 5.32
CA TYR A 100 23.54 12.83 4.44
C TYR A 100 22.05 13.15 4.57
N VAL A 101 21.24 12.18 5.03
CA VAL A 101 19.78 12.30 5.08
C VAL A 101 19.24 11.87 6.43
N ASP A 102 18.01 12.28 6.74
CA ASP A 102 17.34 12.02 8.02
C ASP A 102 16.33 10.86 7.93
N LEU A 103 15.98 10.43 6.72
CA LEU A 103 15.05 9.35 6.45
C LEU A 103 15.27 8.78 5.04
N ILE A 104 15.10 7.45 4.91
CA ILE A 104 15.20 6.75 3.63
C ILE A 104 13.86 6.08 3.33
N MET A 105 13.28 6.34 2.15
CA MET A 105 12.22 5.51 1.57
C MET A 105 12.83 4.65 0.47
N LEU A 106 12.67 3.34 0.56
CA LEU A 106 13.17 2.37 -0.42
C LEU A 106 12.02 1.63 -1.10
N ARG A 107 11.97 1.67 -2.44
CA ARG A 107 11.12 0.83 -3.28
C ARG A 107 12.00 -0.09 -4.09
N THR A 108 11.97 -1.38 -3.75
CA THR A 108 12.87 -2.41 -4.29
C THR A 108 12.10 -3.65 -4.75
N TYR A 109 12.82 -4.64 -5.25
CA TYR A 109 12.28 -5.95 -5.61
C TYR A 109 12.26 -6.88 -4.40
N GLU A 110 13.41 -7.07 -3.75
CA GLU A 110 13.61 -8.09 -2.75
C GLU A 110 13.40 -7.55 -1.33
N GLU A 111 12.68 -8.30 -0.51
CA GLU A 111 12.49 -7.97 0.90
C GLU A 111 13.82 -7.97 1.66
N ALA A 112 14.75 -8.86 1.27
CA ALA A 112 16.09 -8.93 1.85
C ALA A 112 16.86 -7.60 1.69
N THR A 113 16.80 -6.95 0.53
CA THR A 113 17.41 -5.64 0.27
C THR A 113 16.87 -4.56 1.22
N LEU A 114 15.53 -4.56 1.42
CA LEU A 114 14.89 -3.62 2.34
C LEU A 114 15.35 -3.85 3.80
N HIS A 115 15.42 -5.11 4.23
CA HIS A 115 15.84 -5.44 5.58
C HIS A 115 17.33 -5.16 5.82
N GLU A 116 18.20 -5.42 4.84
CA GLU A 116 19.61 -5.08 4.92
C GLU A 116 19.81 -3.55 4.99
N MET A 117 19.11 -2.77 4.16
CA MET A 117 19.10 -1.31 4.27
C MET A 117 18.70 -0.87 5.68
N ALA A 118 17.61 -1.39 6.22
CA ALA A 118 17.12 -1.03 7.55
C ALA A 118 18.03 -1.48 8.70
N GLN A 119 18.79 -2.55 8.51
CA GLN A 119 19.75 -3.07 9.50
C GLN A 119 20.96 -2.17 9.65
N PHE A 120 21.44 -1.59 8.54
CA PHE A 120 22.70 -0.81 8.53
C PHE A 120 22.48 0.70 8.46
N ALA A 121 21.26 1.18 8.20
CA ALA A 121 20.93 2.57 8.28
C ALA A 121 20.89 3.06 9.74
N GLU A 122 21.43 4.25 9.99
CA GLU A 122 21.35 4.97 11.28
C GLU A 122 20.14 5.93 11.33
N VAL A 123 19.32 5.94 10.24
CA VAL A 123 18.11 6.74 10.09
C VAL A 123 16.92 5.82 9.77
N PRO A 124 15.66 6.25 10.01
CA PRO A 124 14.50 5.44 9.70
C PRO A 124 14.44 5.02 8.23
N VAL A 125 14.00 3.78 7.98
CA VAL A 125 13.74 3.24 6.65
C VAL A 125 12.24 2.96 6.50
N ILE A 126 11.66 3.43 5.38
CA ILE A 126 10.26 3.20 5.01
C ILE A 126 10.19 2.30 3.77
N ASN A 127 9.37 1.26 3.85
CA ASN A 127 9.04 0.40 2.71
C ASN A 127 8.11 1.12 1.73
N GLY A 128 8.62 1.54 0.59
CA GLY A 128 7.85 2.10 -0.52
C GLY A 128 7.09 1.05 -1.34
N LEU A 129 7.58 -0.18 -1.38
CA LEU A 129 7.04 -1.44 -1.92
C LEU A 129 8.19 -2.45 -2.10
N THR A 130 7.90 -3.73 -1.85
CA THR A 130 8.70 -4.88 -2.30
C THR A 130 7.84 -5.85 -3.11
N ASN A 131 8.43 -6.94 -3.63
CA ASN A 131 7.67 -8.05 -4.21
C ASN A 131 6.80 -8.78 -3.18
N PHE A 132 7.06 -8.60 -1.90
CA PHE A 132 6.34 -9.27 -0.81
C PHE A 132 5.26 -8.40 -0.17
N SER A 133 5.47 -7.09 -0.05
CA SER A 133 4.53 -6.22 0.67
C SER A 133 4.46 -4.78 0.13
N HIS A 134 3.32 -4.11 0.42
CA HIS A 134 3.08 -2.70 0.12
C HIS A 134 2.36 -2.01 1.29
N PRO A 135 3.03 -1.85 2.45
CA PRO A 135 2.36 -1.42 3.68
C PRO A 135 1.77 -0.01 3.59
N CYS A 136 2.45 0.94 2.93
CA CYS A 136 1.94 2.30 2.75
C CYS A 136 0.63 2.36 1.95
N GLN A 137 0.42 1.43 1.00
CA GLN A 137 -0.84 1.34 0.26
C GLN A 137 -1.96 0.94 1.20
N ILE A 138 -1.80 -0.16 1.93
CA ILE A 138 -2.86 -0.68 2.79
C ILE A 138 -3.24 0.29 3.90
N MET A 139 -2.28 1.03 4.42
CA MET A 139 -2.59 2.10 5.38
C MET A 139 -3.45 3.20 4.74
N ALA A 140 -3.26 3.52 3.45
CA ALA A 140 -4.10 4.46 2.71
C ALA A 140 -5.49 3.88 2.46
N ASP A 141 -5.59 2.59 2.14
CA ASP A 141 -6.87 1.90 1.89
C ASP A 141 -7.73 1.88 3.16
N ILE A 142 -7.12 1.57 4.31
CA ILE A 142 -7.81 1.60 5.60
C ILE A 142 -8.25 3.03 5.95
N MET A 143 -7.36 4.02 5.79
CA MET A 143 -7.70 5.43 5.98
C MET A 143 -8.90 5.83 5.12
N THR A 144 -8.90 5.43 3.84
CA THR A 144 -9.98 5.74 2.88
C THR A 144 -11.28 5.07 3.31
N TYR A 145 -11.23 3.80 3.69
CA TYR A 145 -12.41 3.12 4.20
C TYR A 145 -12.98 3.83 5.43
N GLU A 146 -12.13 4.15 6.41
CA GLU A 146 -12.57 4.80 7.65
C GLU A 146 -13.08 6.23 7.43
N GLU A 147 -12.55 6.95 6.46
CA GLU A 147 -13.04 8.28 6.06
C GLU A 147 -14.48 8.22 5.51
N HIS A 148 -14.81 7.19 4.72
CA HIS A 148 -16.11 7.05 4.07
C HIS A 148 -17.16 6.30 4.91
N ARG A 149 -16.73 5.37 5.78
CA ARG A 149 -17.64 4.41 6.46
C ARG A 149 -17.39 4.27 7.97
N GLY A 150 -16.42 4.98 8.52
CA GLY A 150 -16.01 4.79 9.91
C GLY A 150 -15.21 3.50 10.09
N SER A 151 -15.08 3.03 11.33
CA SER A 151 -14.18 1.93 11.69
C SER A 151 -14.28 0.70 10.78
N ILE A 152 -13.13 0.23 10.30
CA ILE A 152 -13.01 -1.00 9.49
C ILE A 152 -13.14 -2.28 10.36
N LYS A 153 -13.07 -2.14 11.69
CA LYS A 153 -13.15 -3.28 12.61
C LYS A 153 -14.42 -4.12 12.38
N GLY A 154 -14.24 -5.45 12.27
CA GLY A 154 -15.33 -6.41 12.08
C GLY A 154 -15.94 -6.41 10.68
N LYS A 155 -15.47 -5.59 9.76
CA LYS A 155 -15.99 -5.51 8.38
C LYS A 155 -15.52 -6.67 7.53
N LYS A 156 -16.30 -7.00 6.49
CA LYS A 156 -15.93 -7.99 5.49
C LYS A 156 -15.27 -7.32 4.30
N ILE A 157 -13.98 -7.56 4.14
CA ILE A 157 -13.18 -7.09 3.02
C ILE A 157 -12.95 -8.25 2.06
N VAL A 158 -13.20 -8.04 0.79
CA VAL A 158 -13.00 -9.06 -0.24
C VAL A 158 -11.94 -8.58 -1.23
N TRP A 159 -10.89 -9.37 -1.34
CA TRP A 159 -9.89 -9.23 -2.39
C TRP A 159 -10.26 -10.11 -3.58
N SER A 160 -10.34 -9.54 -4.78
CA SER A 160 -10.63 -10.25 -6.02
C SER A 160 -9.45 -10.18 -6.98
N GLY A 161 -8.80 -11.31 -7.24
CA GLY A 161 -7.63 -11.35 -8.13
C GLY A 161 -6.61 -12.41 -7.72
N ASP A 162 -5.32 -12.09 -7.88
CA ASP A 162 -4.22 -12.95 -7.46
C ASP A 162 -3.72 -12.63 -6.06
N GLY A 163 -3.10 -13.61 -5.41
CA GLY A 163 -2.50 -13.47 -4.09
C GLY A 163 -1.12 -12.80 -4.15
N ASN A 164 -1.09 -11.51 -4.42
CA ASN A 164 0.13 -10.72 -4.61
C ASN A 164 0.61 -10.01 -3.32
N ASN A 165 1.62 -9.16 -3.45
CA ASN A 165 2.20 -8.37 -2.36
C ASN A 165 1.21 -7.42 -1.67
N VAL A 166 0.22 -6.91 -2.40
CA VAL A 166 -0.82 -6.04 -1.84
C VAL A 166 -1.75 -6.88 -0.95
N PHE A 167 -2.17 -8.07 -1.41
CA PHE A 167 -2.92 -9.02 -0.59
C PHE A 167 -2.16 -9.40 0.68
N ASN A 168 -0.85 -9.66 0.59
CA ASN A 168 -0.03 -10.01 1.77
C ASN A 168 -0.10 -8.91 2.83
N SER A 169 -0.07 -7.66 2.42
CA SER A 169 -0.20 -6.52 3.34
C SER A 169 -1.62 -6.37 3.89
N PHE A 170 -2.67 -6.71 3.12
CA PHE A 170 -4.04 -6.80 3.63
C PHE A 170 -4.18 -7.89 4.70
N ALA A 171 -3.55 -9.05 4.52
CA ALA A 171 -3.57 -10.12 5.52
C ALA A 171 -2.95 -9.67 6.85
N GLN A 172 -1.84 -8.93 6.80
CA GLN A 172 -1.23 -8.35 7.99
C GLN A 172 -2.11 -7.27 8.64
N ALA A 173 -2.75 -6.44 7.82
CA ALA A 173 -3.64 -5.39 8.30
C ALA A 173 -4.92 -5.97 8.94
N ALA A 174 -5.44 -7.09 8.42
CA ALA A 174 -6.59 -7.78 8.99
C ALA A 174 -6.33 -8.19 10.45
N GLU A 175 -5.10 -8.65 10.77
CA GLU A 175 -4.66 -8.93 12.13
C GLU A 175 -4.68 -7.67 13.02
N LYS A 176 -4.13 -6.56 12.51
CA LYS A 176 -3.89 -5.34 13.30
C LYS A 176 -5.15 -4.48 13.50
N PHE A 177 -6.08 -4.53 12.56
CA PHE A 177 -7.31 -3.72 12.55
C PHE A 177 -8.58 -4.53 12.82
N ASP A 178 -8.46 -5.85 13.01
CA ASP A 178 -9.56 -6.76 13.39
C ASP A 178 -10.73 -6.74 12.38
N PHE A 179 -10.43 -6.93 11.09
CA PHE A 179 -11.42 -7.13 10.04
C PHE A 179 -11.36 -8.54 9.44
N ASN A 180 -12.43 -8.97 8.76
CA ASN A 180 -12.51 -10.25 8.09
C ASN A 180 -12.03 -10.09 6.64
N LEU A 181 -11.03 -10.87 6.21
CA LEU A 181 -10.49 -10.84 4.85
C LEU A 181 -10.88 -12.12 4.11
N THR A 182 -11.50 -11.97 2.94
CA THR A 182 -11.79 -13.08 2.04
C THR A 182 -11.00 -12.88 0.75
N PHE A 183 -10.19 -13.87 0.38
CA PHE A 183 -9.56 -13.97 -0.92
C PHE A 183 -10.50 -14.67 -1.90
N THR A 184 -10.67 -14.11 -3.11
CA THR A 184 -11.29 -14.79 -4.24
C THR A 184 -10.40 -14.64 -5.48
N GLY A 185 -10.03 -15.76 -6.05
CA GLY A 185 -9.10 -15.87 -7.17
C GLY A 185 -8.88 -17.31 -7.57
N PRO A 186 -8.15 -17.56 -8.68
CA PRO A 186 -7.87 -18.92 -9.12
C PRO A 186 -6.95 -19.66 -8.14
N GLU A 187 -7.16 -20.97 -7.98
CA GLU A 187 -6.34 -21.83 -7.09
C GLU A 187 -4.84 -21.75 -7.43
N THR A 188 -4.50 -21.56 -8.70
CA THR A 188 -3.11 -21.46 -9.17
C THR A 188 -2.44 -20.14 -8.82
N LEU A 189 -3.19 -19.13 -8.40
CA LEU A 189 -2.72 -17.79 -8.05
C LEU A 189 -3.14 -17.41 -6.63
N LYS A 190 -3.38 -18.41 -5.78
CA LYS A 190 -3.71 -18.18 -4.37
C LYS A 190 -2.54 -17.53 -3.61
N PRO A 191 -2.82 -16.86 -2.49
CA PRO A 191 -1.81 -16.30 -1.63
C PRO A 191 -0.86 -17.36 -1.06
N ASP A 192 0.34 -16.94 -0.67
CA ASP A 192 1.29 -17.79 0.05
C ASP A 192 0.64 -18.34 1.32
N SER A 193 0.66 -19.69 1.47
CA SER A 193 0.08 -20.38 2.63
C SER A 193 0.65 -19.87 3.95
N LYS A 194 1.94 -19.53 3.99
CA LYS A 194 2.59 -19.00 5.20
C LYS A 194 2.00 -17.67 5.67
N VAL A 195 1.54 -16.82 4.74
CA VAL A 195 0.86 -15.56 5.07
C VAL A 195 -0.49 -15.84 5.71
N ILE A 196 -1.25 -16.78 5.13
CA ILE A 196 -2.58 -17.18 5.64
C ILE A 196 -2.46 -17.85 7.01
N GLU A 197 -1.60 -18.88 7.11
CA GLU A 197 -1.39 -19.65 8.34
C GLU A 197 -0.98 -18.75 9.51
N ARG A 198 -0.02 -17.85 9.27
CA ARG A 198 0.41 -16.89 10.29
C ARG A 198 -0.74 -16.01 10.78
N ALA A 199 -1.51 -15.44 9.85
CA ALA A 199 -2.62 -14.57 10.21
C ALA A 199 -3.70 -15.34 11.00
N GLN A 200 -4.02 -16.57 10.59
CA GLN A 200 -4.98 -17.45 11.31
C GLN A 200 -4.48 -17.84 12.70
N GLN A 201 -3.18 -18.15 12.86
CA GLN A 201 -2.57 -18.43 14.17
C GLN A 201 -2.69 -17.25 15.13
N ASN A 202 -2.70 -16.02 14.62
CA ASN A 202 -2.91 -14.80 15.40
C ASN A 202 -4.42 -14.43 15.56
N GLY A 203 -5.32 -15.36 15.23
CA GLY A 203 -6.77 -15.19 15.42
C GLY A 203 -7.48 -14.39 14.33
N THR A 204 -6.79 -14.07 13.23
CA THR A 204 -7.38 -13.31 12.11
C THR A 204 -8.32 -14.19 11.29
N LYS A 205 -9.49 -13.67 10.94
CA LYS A 205 -10.46 -14.35 10.09
C LYS A 205 -10.11 -14.12 8.62
N ILE A 206 -9.26 -14.99 8.07
CA ILE A 206 -8.96 -15.04 6.64
C ILE A 206 -9.58 -16.30 6.05
N SER A 207 -10.34 -16.15 4.96
CA SER A 207 -10.95 -17.23 4.21
C SER A 207 -10.55 -17.17 2.73
N ILE A 208 -10.52 -18.33 2.09
CA ILE A 208 -10.35 -18.48 0.64
C ILE A 208 -11.68 -19.01 0.10
N GLU A 209 -12.27 -18.30 -0.86
CA GLU A 209 -13.50 -18.70 -1.54
C GLU A 209 -13.31 -18.49 -3.06
N HIS A 210 -13.21 -19.56 -3.79
CA HIS A 210 -12.93 -19.51 -5.25
C HIS A 210 -14.15 -19.12 -6.09
N ASN A 211 -15.37 -19.19 -5.54
CA ASN A 211 -16.55 -18.66 -6.20
C ASN A 211 -16.68 -17.16 -5.90
N PRO A 212 -16.48 -16.27 -6.88
CA PRO A 212 -16.46 -14.83 -6.66
C PRO A 212 -17.82 -14.29 -6.17
N ILE A 213 -18.94 -14.89 -6.57
CA ILE A 213 -20.27 -14.47 -6.11
C ILE A 213 -20.45 -14.78 -4.62
N LEU A 214 -20.04 -15.98 -4.18
CA LEU A 214 -20.11 -16.35 -2.76
C LEU A 214 -19.14 -15.53 -1.92
N ALA A 215 -17.95 -15.27 -2.44
CA ALA A 215 -16.95 -14.47 -1.75
C ALA A 215 -17.46 -13.05 -1.48
N ILE A 216 -18.01 -12.40 -2.52
CA ILE A 216 -18.36 -10.97 -2.47
C ILE A 216 -19.69 -10.69 -1.73
N LYS A 217 -20.51 -11.74 -1.50
CA LYS A 217 -21.77 -11.61 -0.81
C LYS A 217 -21.60 -10.91 0.53
N ASP A 218 -22.39 -9.85 0.73
CA ASP A 218 -22.39 -9.02 1.95
C ASP A 218 -21.03 -8.36 2.28
N ALA A 219 -20.15 -8.16 1.29
CA ALA A 219 -18.90 -7.43 1.47
C ALA A 219 -19.15 -5.95 1.81
N ASP A 220 -18.33 -5.41 2.71
CA ASP A 220 -18.29 -3.98 3.03
C ASP A 220 -17.32 -3.22 2.11
N LEU A 221 -16.27 -3.90 1.65
CA LEU A 221 -15.25 -3.39 0.73
C LEU A 221 -14.84 -4.48 -0.24
N VAL A 222 -14.74 -4.12 -1.51
CA VAL A 222 -14.18 -4.96 -2.59
C VAL A 222 -12.93 -4.30 -3.10
N VAL A 223 -11.83 -5.05 -3.15
CA VAL A 223 -10.52 -4.56 -3.58
C VAL A 223 -9.98 -5.47 -4.69
N THR A 224 -9.36 -4.88 -5.69
CA THR A 224 -8.59 -5.60 -6.71
C THR A 224 -7.31 -4.82 -7.06
N ASP A 225 -6.43 -5.47 -7.78
CA ASP A 225 -5.20 -4.89 -8.31
C ASP A 225 -4.98 -5.36 -9.74
N THR A 226 -4.03 -4.73 -10.43
CA THR A 226 -3.68 -5.11 -11.81
C THR A 226 -3.30 -6.58 -11.91
N TRP A 227 -3.84 -7.26 -12.92
CA TRP A 227 -3.58 -8.69 -13.13
C TRP A 227 -2.23 -8.96 -13.77
N ILE A 228 -1.74 -8.00 -14.54
CA ILE A 228 -0.55 -8.15 -15.36
C ILE A 228 0.44 -7.07 -15.00
N SER A 229 1.61 -7.48 -14.52
CA SER A 229 2.73 -6.57 -14.33
C SER A 229 3.34 -6.17 -15.68
N MET A 230 3.85 -4.95 -15.79
CA MET A 230 4.55 -4.49 -17.01
C MET A 230 5.77 -5.36 -17.38
N HIS A 231 6.24 -6.20 -16.46
CA HIS A 231 7.41 -7.08 -16.65
C HIS A 231 7.05 -8.53 -17.00
N ASP A 232 5.75 -8.89 -17.07
CA ASP A 232 5.33 -10.24 -17.41
C ASP A 232 5.58 -10.55 -18.90
N LEU A 233 6.09 -11.76 -19.19
CA LEU A 233 6.26 -12.25 -20.57
C LEU A 233 4.90 -12.35 -21.26
N GLN A 234 4.86 -12.05 -22.57
CA GLN A 234 3.61 -12.02 -23.33
C GLN A 234 2.83 -13.35 -23.29
N SER A 235 3.51 -14.48 -23.37
CA SER A 235 2.90 -15.81 -23.26
C SER A 235 2.31 -16.10 -21.86
N ALA A 236 2.88 -15.50 -20.80
CA ALA A 236 2.36 -15.61 -19.45
C ALA A 236 1.13 -14.71 -19.24
N ARG A 237 1.06 -13.56 -19.93
CA ARG A 237 -0.03 -12.59 -19.84
C ARG A 237 -1.38 -13.18 -20.25
N GLU A 238 -1.46 -13.82 -21.41
CA GLU A 238 -2.73 -14.42 -21.90
C GLU A 238 -3.25 -15.50 -20.96
N ARG A 239 -2.35 -16.39 -20.50
CA ARG A 239 -2.72 -17.43 -19.54
C ARG A 239 -3.25 -16.84 -18.25
N ARG A 240 -2.55 -15.85 -17.70
CA ARG A 240 -2.91 -15.17 -16.45
C ARG A 240 -4.23 -14.43 -16.59
N HIS A 241 -4.42 -13.71 -17.70
CA HIS A 241 -5.67 -13.01 -18.01
C HIS A 241 -6.85 -13.99 -18.07
N ASN A 242 -6.72 -15.12 -18.79
CA ASN A 242 -7.77 -16.13 -18.89
C ASN A 242 -8.15 -16.75 -17.53
N GLN A 243 -7.15 -16.95 -16.64
CA GLN A 243 -7.39 -17.47 -15.30
C GLN A 243 -8.11 -16.46 -14.39
N LEU A 244 -7.82 -15.17 -14.54
CA LEU A 244 -8.34 -14.10 -13.69
C LEU A 244 -9.67 -13.53 -14.18
N ARG A 245 -10.02 -13.72 -15.46
CA ARG A 245 -11.25 -13.20 -16.06
C ARG A 245 -12.53 -13.48 -15.26
N PRO A 246 -12.75 -14.68 -14.65
CA PRO A 246 -13.92 -14.92 -13.80
C PRO A 246 -13.99 -14.05 -12.54
N TYR A 247 -12.89 -13.42 -12.16
CA TYR A 247 -12.74 -12.60 -10.95
C TYR A 247 -12.75 -11.11 -11.24
N GLN A 248 -13.06 -10.70 -12.48
CA GLN A 248 -13.23 -9.31 -12.85
C GLN A 248 -14.30 -8.65 -11.98
N VAL A 249 -13.97 -7.51 -11.36
CA VAL A 249 -14.96 -6.73 -10.64
C VAL A 249 -15.77 -5.91 -11.63
N ASN A 250 -16.95 -6.40 -11.97
CA ASN A 250 -17.94 -5.73 -12.81
C ASN A 250 -19.20 -5.40 -12.00
N LYS A 251 -20.14 -4.71 -12.61
CA LYS A 251 -21.37 -4.27 -11.94
C LYS A 251 -22.21 -5.43 -11.40
N GLU A 252 -22.30 -6.55 -12.15
CA GLU A 252 -23.04 -7.73 -11.72
C GLU A 252 -22.41 -8.31 -10.45
N LEU A 253 -21.10 -8.57 -10.47
CA LEU A 253 -20.38 -9.10 -9.31
C LEU A 253 -20.50 -8.15 -8.11
N LEU A 254 -20.28 -6.85 -8.30
CA LEU A 254 -20.38 -5.86 -7.23
C LEU A 254 -21.81 -5.73 -6.65
N SER A 255 -22.84 -6.07 -7.42
CA SER A 255 -24.24 -6.04 -6.94
C SER A 255 -24.54 -7.04 -5.84
N HIS A 256 -23.71 -8.08 -5.65
CA HIS A 256 -23.82 -9.05 -4.57
C HIS A 256 -23.20 -8.54 -3.24
N ALA A 257 -22.41 -7.47 -3.27
CA ALA A 257 -21.92 -6.82 -2.06
C ALA A 257 -23.04 -6.00 -1.37
N LYS A 258 -22.76 -5.45 -0.21
CA LYS A 258 -23.70 -4.54 0.46
C LYS A 258 -24.00 -3.33 -0.43
N SER A 259 -25.22 -2.80 -0.35
CA SER A 259 -25.64 -1.64 -1.14
C SER A 259 -24.82 -0.37 -0.91
N ASN A 260 -24.09 -0.29 0.20
CA ASN A 260 -23.16 0.77 0.56
C ASN A 260 -21.69 0.32 0.54
N ALA A 261 -21.38 -0.85 -0.04
CA ALA A 261 -20.01 -1.32 -0.19
C ALA A 261 -19.16 -0.30 -0.96
N LEU A 262 -17.86 -0.25 -0.64
CA LEU A 262 -16.89 0.53 -1.39
C LEU A 262 -16.11 -0.38 -2.36
N PHE A 263 -15.60 0.23 -3.42
CA PHE A 263 -14.66 -0.38 -4.36
C PHE A 263 -13.33 0.39 -4.34
N MET A 264 -12.22 -0.32 -4.23
CA MET A 264 -10.86 0.23 -4.22
C MET A 264 -9.95 -0.49 -5.22
N HIS A 265 -8.97 0.25 -5.73
CA HIS A 265 -7.92 -0.23 -6.63
C HIS A 265 -6.69 0.66 -6.49
N CYS A 266 -5.56 0.08 -6.13
CA CYS A 266 -4.32 0.83 -5.84
C CYS A 266 -3.71 1.59 -7.03
N LEU A 267 -4.21 1.37 -8.24
CA LEU A 267 -3.72 1.95 -9.50
C LEU A 267 -2.21 1.67 -9.76
N PRO A 268 -1.77 1.53 -11.04
CA PRO A 268 -2.55 1.76 -12.28
C PRO A 268 -3.55 0.63 -12.52
N ALA A 269 -4.63 0.93 -13.20
CA ALA A 269 -5.61 -0.06 -13.60
C ALA A 269 -5.62 -0.26 -15.12
N HIS A 270 -5.84 -1.50 -15.55
CA HIS A 270 -6.20 -1.82 -16.92
C HIS A 270 -7.72 -1.91 -17.00
N ARG A 271 -8.35 -0.80 -17.38
CA ARG A 271 -9.81 -0.70 -17.46
C ARG A 271 -10.36 -1.82 -18.35
N ASP A 272 -11.46 -2.43 -17.88
CA ASP A 272 -12.15 -3.54 -18.51
C ASP A 272 -11.36 -4.88 -18.50
N GLU A 273 -10.21 -4.91 -17.80
CA GLU A 273 -9.53 -6.16 -17.43
C GLU A 273 -9.92 -6.57 -16.00
N GLU A 274 -9.21 -6.10 -14.97
CA GLU A 274 -9.46 -6.47 -13.56
C GLU A 274 -10.72 -5.82 -12.97
N ALA A 275 -11.09 -4.65 -13.46
CA ALA A 275 -12.35 -3.99 -13.14
C ALA A 275 -12.91 -3.25 -14.36
N THR A 276 -14.24 -3.26 -14.51
CA THR A 276 -14.86 -2.53 -15.60
C THR A 276 -14.82 -1.02 -15.38
N SER A 277 -14.76 -0.25 -16.47
CA SER A 277 -14.82 1.21 -16.44
C SER A 277 -16.06 1.71 -15.69
N GLU A 278 -17.21 1.02 -15.83
CA GLU A 278 -18.45 1.35 -15.10
C GLU A 278 -18.29 1.22 -13.58
N VAL A 279 -17.54 0.24 -13.09
CA VAL A 279 -17.25 0.08 -11.66
C VAL A 279 -16.27 1.13 -11.18
N MET A 280 -15.20 1.35 -11.94
CA MET A 280 -14.15 2.31 -11.58
C MET A 280 -14.64 3.75 -11.49
N ASP A 281 -15.58 4.15 -12.34
CA ASP A 281 -16.17 5.48 -12.36
C ASP A 281 -17.54 5.52 -11.66
N GLY A 282 -17.96 4.40 -11.07
CA GLY A 282 -19.26 4.24 -10.43
C GLY A 282 -19.33 4.81 -9.01
N LYS A 283 -20.53 4.90 -8.47
CA LYS A 283 -20.83 5.50 -7.14
C LYS A 283 -20.19 4.80 -5.95
N HIS A 284 -19.75 3.55 -6.12
CA HIS A 284 -19.08 2.73 -5.09
C HIS A 284 -17.56 2.92 -5.08
N SER A 285 -17.02 3.49 -6.15
CA SER A 285 -15.59 3.65 -6.33
C SER A 285 -15.06 4.83 -5.52
N VAL A 286 -14.00 4.58 -4.79
CA VAL A 286 -13.25 5.59 -4.04
C VAL A 286 -11.75 5.56 -4.41
N ILE A 287 -11.43 5.06 -5.62
CA ILE A 287 -10.05 4.85 -6.09
C ILE A 287 -9.22 6.14 -6.13
N PHE A 288 -9.84 7.29 -6.40
CA PHE A 288 -9.11 8.57 -6.44
C PHE A 288 -8.91 9.16 -5.04
N ASP A 289 -9.85 8.94 -4.11
CA ASP A 289 -9.68 9.28 -2.70
C ASP A 289 -8.60 8.40 -2.07
N GLU A 290 -8.57 7.10 -2.40
CA GLU A 290 -7.52 6.15 -2.05
C GLU A 290 -6.14 6.63 -2.55
N ALA A 291 -6.05 7.05 -3.81
CA ALA A 291 -4.82 7.58 -4.39
C ALA A 291 -4.38 8.90 -3.72
N GLU A 292 -5.30 9.79 -3.37
CA GLU A 292 -5.02 11.01 -2.61
C GLU A 292 -4.53 10.68 -1.20
N ASN A 293 -5.18 9.75 -0.52
CA ASN A 293 -4.85 9.35 0.85
C ASN A 293 -3.43 8.76 0.99
N ARG A 294 -2.83 8.28 -0.12
CA ARG A 294 -1.40 7.94 -0.17
C ARG A 294 -0.51 9.08 0.29
N LEU A 295 -0.81 10.31 -0.13
CA LEU A 295 -0.05 11.50 0.28
C LEU A 295 -0.14 11.71 1.80
N HIS A 296 -1.35 11.68 2.35
CA HIS A 296 -1.58 12.00 3.75
C HIS A 296 -1.06 10.92 4.70
N ILE A 297 -1.25 9.65 4.34
CA ILE A 297 -0.76 8.54 5.16
C ILE A 297 0.77 8.46 5.17
N GLN A 298 1.43 8.73 4.04
CA GLN A 298 2.89 8.76 3.96
C GLN A 298 3.48 9.88 4.80
N LYS A 299 2.85 11.04 4.84
CA LYS A 299 3.22 12.14 5.75
C LYS A 299 3.16 11.69 7.22
N ALA A 300 2.06 11.06 7.61
CA ALA A 300 1.90 10.56 8.98
C ALA A 300 2.90 9.45 9.32
N ILE A 301 3.23 8.56 8.37
CA ILE A 301 4.25 7.53 8.54
C ILE A 301 5.64 8.15 8.74
N MET A 302 6.04 9.11 7.89
CA MET A 302 7.33 9.79 8.02
C MET A 302 7.46 10.48 9.37
N ARG A 303 6.41 11.20 9.78
CA ARG A 303 6.36 11.85 11.11
C ARG A 303 6.50 10.82 12.24
N TRP A 304 5.74 9.72 12.18
CA TRP A 304 5.84 8.67 13.21
C TRP A 304 7.23 8.05 13.29
N CYS A 305 7.89 7.82 12.15
CA CYS A 305 9.25 7.29 12.11
C CYS A 305 10.27 8.20 12.81
N LEU A 306 10.15 9.52 12.67
CA LEU A 306 11.09 10.50 13.25
C LEU A 306 10.79 10.82 14.71
N GLU A 307 9.55 10.67 15.18
CA GLU A 307 9.14 10.91 16.57
C GLU A 307 9.47 9.74 17.52
N LYS A 308 9.77 8.53 17.01
CA LYS A 308 10.11 7.31 17.78
C LYS A 308 11.61 7.11 17.90
#